data_dd81caad5d9c7d4eff0e53026655f1bc
#
_entry.id   dd81caad5d9c7d4eff0e53026655f1bc
#
_cell.length_a   1.000
_cell.length_b   1.000
_cell.length_c   1.000
_cell.angle_alpha   90.00
_cell.angle_beta   90.00
_cell.angle_gamma   90.00
#
_symmetry.space_group_name_H-M   'P 1'
#
loop_
_entity.id
_entity.type
_entity.pdbx_description
1 polymer ?
#
loop_
_entity_poly.entity_id
_entity_poly.type
_entity_poly.pdbx_seq_one_letter_code
_entity_poly.pdbx_strand_id
1 'polypeptide(L)'
;MGRGGLGIMIVAGFAALAPLPSPALADDAQIARGRYLVTLSGCSDCHTPGALLGSPEMKRYLGGSDVGFAIPGAGVFVGENLTPDKDTGLGSWTDAQIIAAFRTGKTPEGRELSPVMPYPALSHLTDDDAQAIVAFLKSLPAVSNKVQNFGPNDKVTISVSVVLPPDVYSALPEPKK
;
A
#
# COMPACT_ATOMS: atom_id res chain seq x y z
N MET A 1 -24.25 -51.59 64.87
CA MET A 1 -25.06 -50.56 64.15
C MET A 1 -24.08 -49.47 63.73
N GLY A 2 -23.51 -49.54 62.50
CA GLY A 2 -22.56 -48.61 61.94
C GLY A 2 -23.25 -47.84 60.81
N ARG A 3 -23.32 -46.52 60.98
CA ARG A 3 -23.84 -45.58 59.91
C ARG A 3 -22.65 -45.11 59.07
N GLY A 4 -22.56 -45.66 57.86
CA GLY A 4 -21.62 -45.18 56.84
C GLY A 4 -22.13 -43.87 56.27
N GLY A 5 -21.36 -42.77 56.46
CA GLY A 5 -21.61 -41.52 55.84
C GLY A 5 -20.95 -41.49 54.45
N LEU A 6 -21.80 -41.36 53.40
CA LEU A 6 -21.35 -41.18 52.03
C LEU A 6 -20.98 -39.71 51.80
N GLY A 7 -19.68 -39.42 51.74
CA GLY A 7 -19.17 -38.08 51.44
C GLY A 7 -19.21 -37.82 49.94
N ILE A 8 -20.02 -36.84 49.51
CA ILE A 8 -20.07 -36.37 48.13
C ILE A 8 -18.89 -35.38 47.95
N MET A 9 -17.88 -35.75 47.16
CA MET A 9 -16.85 -34.84 46.68
C MET A 9 -17.42 -34.03 45.51
N ILE A 10 -17.63 -32.74 45.72
CA ILE A 10 -17.92 -31.78 44.64
C ILE A 10 -16.59 -31.36 44.04
N VAL A 11 -16.27 -31.82 42.83
CA VAL A 11 -15.15 -31.36 42.04
C VAL A 11 -15.60 -30.08 41.33
N ALA A 12 -15.19 -28.93 41.86
CA ALA A 12 -15.38 -27.64 41.17
C ALA A 12 -14.42 -27.55 39.97
N GLY A 13 -14.97 -27.81 38.76
CA GLY A 13 -14.24 -27.61 37.52
C GLY A 13 -14.02 -26.11 37.25
N PHE A 14 -12.80 -25.64 37.39
CA PHE A 14 -12.39 -24.31 36.90
C PHE A 14 -12.30 -24.38 35.39
N ALA A 15 -13.28 -23.84 34.68
CA ALA A 15 -13.20 -23.58 33.26
C ALA A 15 -12.26 -22.38 33.05
N ALA A 16 -11.04 -22.63 32.59
CA ALA A 16 -10.11 -21.58 32.17
C ALA A 16 -10.68 -20.91 30.91
N LEU A 17 -11.20 -19.69 31.02
CA LEU A 17 -11.49 -18.85 29.85
C LEU A 17 -10.15 -18.54 29.14
N ALA A 18 -9.97 -19.14 27.95
CA ALA A 18 -8.88 -18.72 27.07
C ALA A 18 -9.10 -17.25 26.67
N PRO A 19 -8.07 -16.38 26.75
CA PRO A 19 -8.20 -15.01 26.29
C PRO A 19 -8.50 -15.01 24.79
N LEU A 20 -9.54 -14.26 24.39
CA LEU A 20 -9.83 -14.01 22.98
C LEU A 20 -8.64 -13.24 22.40
N PRO A 21 -8.16 -13.59 21.18
CA PRO A 21 -7.11 -12.82 20.54
C PRO A 21 -7.61 -11.38 20.33
N SER A 22 -7.00 -10.44 21.04
CA SER A 22 -7.15 -9.01 20.73
C SER A 22 -6.65 -8.75 19.30
N PRO A 23 -7.30 -7.88 18.52
CA PRO A 23 -6.72 -7.43 17.28
C PRO A 23 -5.33 -6.84 17.61
N ALA A 24 -4.28 -7.47 17.11
CA ALA A 24 -2.93 -7.01 17.33
C ALA A 24 -2.80 -5.63 16.67
N LEU A 25 -2.63 -4.60 17.48
CA LEU A 25 -2.11 -3.32 16.97
C LEU A 25 -0.71 -3.63 16.44
N ALA A 26 -0.40 -3.12 15.23
CA ALA A 26 0.96 -3.24 14.70
C ALA A 26 1.95 -2.74 15.75
N ASP A 27 2.94 -3.53 16.10
CA ASP A 27 3.95 -3.14 17.04
C ASP A 27 4.93 -2.13 16.41
N ASP A 28 5.66 -1.40 17.22
CA ASP A 28 6.62 -0.40 16.77
C ASP A 28 7.71 -1.00 15.87
N ALA A 29 8.07 -2.26 16.08
CA ALA A 29 9.05 -2.97 15.27
C ALA A 29 8.52 -3.26 13.87
N GLN A 30 7.26 -3.67 13.75
CA GLN A 30 6.60 -3.89 12.47
C GLN A 30 6.46 -2.58 11.68
N ILE A 31 6.06 -1.49 12.34
CA ILE A 31 5.99 -0.16 11.72
C ILE A 31 7.37 0.31 11.27
N ALA A 32 8.41 0.13 12.09
CA ALA A 32 9.78 0.48 11.73
C ALA A 32 10.29 -0.34 10.51
N ARG A 33 9.98 -1.64 10.46
CA ARG A 33 10.28 -2.50 9.30
C ARG A 33 9.57 -2.01 8.05
N GLY A 34 8.28 -1.68 8.14
CA GLY A 34 7.51 -1.13 7.04
C GLY A 34 8.07 0.19 6.53
N ARG A 35 8.45 1.10 7.43
CA ARG A 35 9.11 2.36 7.07
C ARG A 35 10.39 2.13 6.28
N TYR A 36 11.24 1.20 6.74
CA TYR A 36 12.47 0.84 6.05
C TYR A 36 12.18 0.34 4.64
N LEU A 37 11.23 -0.58 4.47
CA LEU A 37 10.86 -1.14 3.18
C LEU A 37 10.28 -0.10 2.23
N VAL A 38 9.38 0.75 2.69
CA VAL A 38 8.79 1.86 1.91
C VAL A 38 9.87 2.83 1.43
N THR A 39 10.85 3.13 2.29
CA THR A 39 12.00 3.97 1.93
C THR A 39 12.88 3.29 0.91
N LEU A 40 13.24 2.02 1.14
CA LEU A 40 14.11 1.26 0.23
C LEU A 40 13.50 1.04 -1.16
N SER A 41 12.17 0.82 -1.21
CA SER A 41 11.42 0.62 -2.44
C SER A 41 11.12 1.93 -3.19
N GLY A 42 11.51 3.09 -2.68
CA GLY A 42 11.32 4.38 -3.34
C GLY A 42 9.85 4.81 -3.47
N CYS A 43 8.95 4.31 -2.61
CA CYS A 43 7.52 4.65 -2.69
C CYS A 43 7.30 6.17 -2.62
N SER A 44 8.08 6.87 -1.77
CA SER A 44 7.98 8.31 -1.62
C SER A 44 8.32 9.10 -2.88
N ASP A 45 9.16 8.57 -3.76
CA ASP A 45 9.60 9.28 -4.95
C ASP A 45 8.42 9.54 -5.89
N CYS A 46 7.55 8.54 -6.05
CA CYS A 46 6.36 8.63 -6.89
C CYS A 46 5.08 9.02 -6.14
N HIS A 47 5.05 8.96 -4.80
CA HIS A 47 3.83 9.17 -4.01
C HIS A 47 3.91 10.36 -3.04
N THR A 48 4.97 11.18 -3.09
CA THR A 48 5.10 12.42 -2.31
C THR A 48 5.24 13.60 -3.26
N PRO A 49 4.47 14.70 -3.07
CA PRO A 49 4.58 15.86 -3.93
C PRO A 49 6.00 16.43 -3.92
N GLY A 50 6.48 16.87 -5.07
CA GLY A 50 7.80 17.47 -5.25
C GLY A 50 8.99 16.50 -5.18
N ALA A 51 8.78 15.23 -4.76
CA ALA A 51 9.87 14.29 -4.56
C ALA A 51 10.66 14.01 -5.83
N LEU A 52 10.01 13.75 -6.97
CA LEU A 52 10.66 13.57 -8.27
C LEU A 52 11.39 14.81 -8.77
N LEU A 53 11.10 15.98 -8.23
CA LEU A 53 11.76 17.24 -8.55
C LEU A 53 12.86 17.61 -7.53
N GLY A 54 13.19 16.70 -6.61
CA GLY A 54 14.24 16.90 -5.59
C GLY A 54 13.84 17.83 -4.43
N SER A 55 12.55 18.16 -4.30
CA SER A 55 12.03 19.05 -3.26
C SER A 55 10.77 18.46 -2.61
N PRO A 56 10.87 17.33 -1.87
CA PRO A 56 9.72 16.63 -1.31
C PRO A 56 8.99 17.47 -0.26
N GLU A 57 7.68 17.56 -0.38
CA GLU A 57 6.82 18.20 0.61
C GLU A 57 6.48 17.24 1.75
N MET A 58 7.33 17.18 2.76
CA MET A 58 7.22 16.21 3.86
C MET A 58 5.95 16.33 4.70
N LYS A 59 5.23 17.46 4.66
CA LYS A 59 3.91 17.59 5.31
C LYS A 59 2.83 16.75 4.61
N ARG A 60 3.05 16.41 3.34
CA ARG A 60 2.19 15.52 2.54
C ARG A 60 2.94 14.24 2.14
N TYR A 61 3.82 13.75 3.02
CA TYR A 61 4.58 12.52 2.78
C TYR A 61 3.65 11.36 2.43
N LEU A 62 3.89 10.72 1.29
CA LEU A 62 3.06 9.65 0.71
C LEU A 62 1.60 10.04 0.43
N GLY A 63 1.28 11.33 0.44
CA GLY A 63 -0.06 11.86 0.22
C GLY A 63 -0.47 12.03 -1.25
N GLY A 64 0.23 11.40 -2.17
CA GLY A 64 0.04 11.50 -3.61
C GLY A 64 1.00 12.49 -4.27
N SER A 65 1.32 12.28 -5.55
CA SER A 65 2.27 13.08 -6.32
C SER A 65 1.59 14.25 -7.03
N ASP A 66 2.41 15.18 -7.47
CA ASP A 66 2.09 16.26 -8.41
C ASP A 66 2.78 16.06 -9.77
N VAL A 67 3.55 14.96 -9.91
CA VAL A 67 4.24 14.58 -11.14
C VAL A 67 3.70 13.24 -11.63
N GLY A 68 3.40 13.17 -12.92
CA GLY A 68 2.89 11.97 -13.57
C GLY A 68 3.82 11.44 -14.66
N PHE A 69 3.65 10.17 -14.96
CA PHE A 69 4.37 9.46 -16.03
C PHE A 69 3.45 9.36 -17.25
N ALA A 70 3.86 9.99 -18.35
CA ALA A 70 3.14 9.91 -19.61
C ALA A 70 3.50 8.62 -20.35
N ILE A 71 2.49 7.79 -20.62
CA ILE A 71 2.63 6.57 -21.43
C ILE A 71 1.89 6.81 -22.75
N PRO A 72 2.59 6.79 -23.89
CA PRO A 72 1.97 7.00 -25.19
C PRO A 72 0.78 6.06 -25.42
N GLY A 73 -0.36 6.62 -25.80
CA GLY A 73 -1.60 5.88 -26.05
C GLY A 73 -2.37 5.42 -24.81
N ALA A 74 -1.80 5.57 -23.59
CA ALA A 74 -2.45 5.15 -22.35
C ALA A 74 -2.86 6.33 -21.45
N GLY A 75 -2.09 7.41 -21.43
CA GLY A 75 -2.38 8.58 -20.59
C GLY A 75 -1.25 8.99 -19.67
N VAL A 76 -1.56 9.78 -18.64
CA VAL A 76 -0.61 10.20 -17.62
C VAL A 76 -1.02 9.64 -16.27
N PHE A 77 -0.14 8.90 -15.65
CA PHE A 77 -0.35 8.22 -14.39
C PHE A 77 0.42 8.94 -13.28
N VAL A 78 -0.31 9.40 -12.29
CA VAL A 78 0.23 10.11 -11.13
C VAL A 78 0.18 9.19 -9.92
N GLY A 79 1.24 9.18 -9.09
CA GLY A 79 1.26 8.38 -7.87
C GLY A 79 0.15 8.78 -6.91
N GLU A 80 -0.74 7.86 -6.58
CA GLU A 80 -1.92 8.10 -5.75
C GLU A 80 -1.57 8.25 -4.26
N ASN A 81 -2.54 8.73 -3.48
CA ASN A 81 -2.42 8.94 -2.04
C ASN A 81 -2.36 7.59 -1.29
N LEU A 82 -1.26 7.32 -0.61
CA LEU A 82 -1.03 6.10 0.18
C LEU A 82 -1.31 6.29 1.67
N THR A 83 -1.74 7.48 2.11
CA THR A 83 -2.07 7.72 3.51
C THR A 83 -3.42 7.11 3.88
N PRO A 84 -3.72 6.95 5.20
CA PRO A 84 -4.99 6.38 5.66
C PRO A 84 -6.16 7.37 5.59
N ASP A 85 -6.16 8.32 4.65
CA ASP A 85 -7.33 9.13 4.35
C ASP A 85 -8.42 8.26 3.72
N LYS A 86 -9.65 8.37 4.25
CA LYS A 86 -10.75 7.49 3.85
C LYS A 86 -11.33 7.79 2.47
N ASP A 87 -11.26 9.06 2.07
CA ASP A 87 -11.91 9.53 0.85
C ASP A 87 -10.95 9.56 -0.34
N THR A 88 -9.67 9.83 -0.07
CA THR A 88 -8.68 10.07 -1.14
C THR A 88 -7.47 9.14 -1.08
N GLY A 89 -7.35 8.31 -0.04
CA GLY A 89 -6.22 7.42 0.19
C GLY A 89 -6.66 5.98 0.48
N LEU A 90 -5.85 5.28 1.26
CA LEU A 90 -6.04 3.85 1.56
C LEU A 90 -6.92 3.57 2.80
N GLY A 91 -7.49 4.61 3.43
CA GLY A 91 -8.16 4.47 4.73
C GLY A 91 -9.41 3.60 4.73
N SER A 92 -10.07 3.43 3.59
CA SER A 92 -11.23 2.55 3.42
C SER A 92 -10.86 1.12 3.00
N TRP A 93 -9.59 0.84 2.67
CA TRP A 93 -9.14 -0.47 2.20
C TRP A 93 -8.72 -1.37 3.35
N THR A 94 -9.00 -2.67 3.24
CA THR A 94 -8.46 -3.69 4.14
C THR A 94 -6.98 -3.92 3.87
N ASP A 95 -6.26 -4.50 4.84
CA ASP A 95 -4.84 -4.85 4.68
C ASP A 95 -4.62 -5.77 3.49
N ALA A 96 -5.48 -6.78 3.34
CA ALA A 96 -5.41 -7.71 2.21
C ALA A 96 -5.62 -7.02 0.86
N GLN A 97 -6.50 -6.02 0.78
CA GLN A 97 -6.72 -5.24 -0.44
C GLN A 97 -5.49 -4.37 -0.79
N ILE A 98 -4.86 -3.75 0.20
CA ILE A 98 -3.64 -2.96 -0.01
C ILE A 98 -2.52 -3.87 -0.50
N ILE A 99 -2.31 -5.03 0.16
CA ILE A 99 -1.30 -6.01 -0.24
C ILE A 99 -1.55 -6.52 -1.67
N ALA A 100 -2.80 -6.89 -1.98
CA ALA A 100 -3.17 -7.34 -3.31
C ALA A 100 -2.85 -6.28 -4.37
N ALA A 101 -3.15 -5.01 -4.11
CA ALA A 101 -2.93 -3.93 -5.06
C ALA A 101 -1.44 -3.77 -5.40
N PHE A 102 -0.55 -3.69 -4.43
CA PHE A 102 0.88 -3.51 -4.74
C PHE A 102 1.60 -4.79 -5.19
N ARG A 103 1.02 -5.99 -4.97
CA ARG A 103 1.58 -7.26 -5.47
C ARG A 103 1.09 -7.64 -6.85
N THR A 104 -0.17 -7.33 -7.17
CA THR A 104 -0.82 -7.79 -8.39
C THR A 104 -1.10 -6.70 -9.41
N GLY A 105 -0.95 -5.43 -9.00
CA GLY A 105 -1.28 -4.29 -9.84
C GLY A 105 -2.79 -4.08 -10.03
N LYS A 106 -3.65 -4.59 -9.12
CA LYS A 106 -5.11 -4.44 -9.22
C LYS A 106 -5.70 -3.85 -7.95
N THR A 107 -6.52 -2.81 -8.11
CA THR A 107 -7.26 -2.21 -7.00
C THR A 107 -8.46 -3.09 -6.60
N PRO A 108 -9.08 -2.85 -5.42
CA PRO A 108 -10.29 -3.56 -5.01
C PRO A 108 -11.45 -3.47 -6.00
N GLU A 109 -11.53 -2.38 -6.75
CA GLU A 109 -12.54 -2.14 -7.79
C GLU A 109 -12.19 -2.79 -9.13
N GLY A 110 -11.05 -3.49 -9.22
CA GLY A 110 -10.59 -4.20 -10.42
C GLY A 110 -9.86 -3.33 -11.44
N ARG A 111 -9.58 -2.06 -11.11
CA ARG A 111 -8.77 -1.18 -11.97
C ARG A 111 -7.31 -1.67 -11.97
N GLU A 112 -6.70 -1.72 -13.14
CA GLU A 112 -5.29 -2.03 -13.28
C GLU A 112 -4.42 -0.79 -12.98
N LEU A 113 -3.37 -1.00 -12.18
CA LEU A 113 -2.37 0.02 -11.92
C LEU A 113 -1.43 0.18 -13.12
N SER A 114 -0.89 1.37 -13.28
CA SER A 114 0.12 1.62 -14.31
C SER A 114 1.35 0.71 -14.14
N PRO A 115 1.92 0.18 -15.23
CA PRO A 115 3.15 -0.62 -15.16
C PRO A 115 4.38 0.19 -14.69
N VAL A 116 4.27 1.52 -14.56
CA VAL A 116 5.29 2.35 -13.89
C VAL A 116 5.40 1.97 -12.41
N MET A 117 4.28 1.59 -11.78
CA MET A 117 4.30 1.03 -10.43
C MET A 117 4.96 -0.36 -10.47
N PRO A 118 6.08 -0.59 -9.74
CA PRO A 118 6.88 -1.82 -9.87
C PRO A 118 6.26 -3.02 -9.14
N TYR A 119 4.94 -3.26 -9.30
CA TYR A 119 4.24 -4.36 -8.65
C TYR A 119 4.81 -5.76 -8.98
N PRO A 120 5.40 -6.03 -10.16
CA PRO A 120 6.07 -7.32 -10.37
C PRO A 120 7.23 -7.56 -9.42
N ALA A 121 8.03 -6.53 -9.09
CA ALA A 121 9.08 -6.62 -8.09
C ALA A 121 8.52 -6.76 -6.67
N LEU A 122 7.47 -5.99 -6.35
CA LEU A 122 6.82 -6.02 -5.04
C LEU A 122 6.07 -7.34 -4.77
N SER A 123 5.74 -8.12 -5.81
CA SER A 123 5.11 -9.44 -5.66
C SER A 123 6.02 -10.46 -4.96
N HIS A 124 7.34 -10.23 -4.94
CA HIS A 124 8.33 -11.08 -4.29
C HIS A 124 8.53 -10.79 -2.79
N LEU A 125 7.88 -9.77 -2.24
CA LEU A 125 7.91 -9.50 -0.81
C LEU A 125 7.35 -10.69 -0.02
N THR A 126 7.97 -11.01 1.12
CA THR A 126 7.38 -11.97 2.07
C THR A 126 6.05 -11.44 2.61
N ASP A 127 5.23 -12.31 3.19
CA ASP A 127 3.97 -11.87 3.79
C ASP A 127 4.22 -10.94 4.99
N ASP A 128 5.23 -11.23 5.81
CA ASP A 128 5.61 -10.38 6.94
C ASP A 128 6.06 -8.98 6.48
N ASP A 129 6.84 -8.88 5.41
CA ASP A 129 7.27 -7.61 4.85
C ASP A 129 6.10 -6.83 4.24
N ALA A 130 5.18 -7.52 3.57
CA ALA A 130 3.98 -6.89 3.03
C ALA A 130 3.08 -6.35 4.15
N GLN A 131 2.88 -7.12 5.22
CA GLN A 131 2.15 -6.68 6.40
C GLN A 131 2.84 -5.48 7.09
N ALA A 132 4.16 -5.49 7.19
CA ALA A 132 4.92 -4.38 7.75
C ALA A 132 4.73 -3.09 6.94
N ILE A 133 4.75 -3.17 5.60
CA ILE A 133 4.45 -2.02 4.75
C ILE A 133 3.05 -1.47 5.05
N VAL A 134 2.03 -2.32 5.11
CA VAL A 134 0.66 -1.90 5.42
C VAL A 134 0.56 -1.26 6.80
N ALA A 135 1.21 -1.87 7.81
CA ALA A 135 1.24 -1.33 9.16
C ALA A 135 1.83 0.10 9.19
N PHE A 136 2.91 0.31 8.47
CA PHE A 136 3.52 1.64 8.34
C PHE A 136 2.60 2.62 7.61
N LEU A 137 2.03 2.26 6.45
CA LEU A 137 1.13 3.14 5.69
C LEU A 137 -0.08 3.56 6.53
N LYS A 138 -0.65 2.64 7.29
CA LYS A 138 -1.79 2.92 8.19
C LYS A 138 -1.42 3.72 9.43
N SER A 139 -0.15 3.75 9.82
CA SER A 139 0.35 4.57 10.94
C SER A 139 0.60 6.04 10.56
N LEU A 140 0.55 6.38 9.27
CA LEU A 140 0.80 7.74 8.81
C LEU A 140 -0.36 8.68 9.17
N PRO A 141 -0.09 9.99 9.31
CA PRO A 141 -1.16 10.99 9.33
C PRO A 141 -1.96 10.95 8.03
N ALA A 142 -3.29 11.02 8.13
CA ALA A 142 -4.14 11.13 6.94
C ALA A 142 -3.91 12.48 6.25
N VAL A 143 -3.74 12.43 4.94
CA VAL A 143 -3.62 13.61 4.07
C VAL A 143 -4.78 13.58 3.09
N SER A 144 -5.66 14.58 3.12
CA SER A 144 -6.73 14.70 2.13
C SER A 144 -6.16 15.28 0.84
N ASN A 145 -5.95 14.44 -0.17
CA ASN A 145 -5.46 14.82 -1.48
C ASN A 145 -6.01 13.88 -2.56
N LYS A 146 -6.93 14.36 -3.38
CA LYS A 146 -7.46 13.62 -4.51
C LYS A 146 -6.54 13.80 -5.72
N VAL A 147 -5.76 12.78 -6.01
CA VAL A 147 -4.88 12.76 -7.19
C VAL A 147 -5.71 12.48 -8.44
N GLN A 148 -5.39 13.20 -9.52
CA GLN A 148 -6.02 13.02 -10.82
C GLN A 148 -5.05 12.26 -11.76
N ASN A 149 -5.53 11.19 -12.37
CA ASN A 149 -4.90 10.55 -13.51
C ASN A 149 -5.54 11.07 -14.81
N PHE A 150 -4.80 11.04 -15.92
CA PHE A 150 -5.23 11.61 -17.19
C PHE A 150 -5.28 10.52 -18.25
N GLY A 151 -6.35 10.51 -19.03
CA GLY A 151 -6.51 9.62 -20.17
C GLY A 151 -5.63 10.02 -21.37
N PRO A 152 -5.62 9.19 -22.43
CA PRO A 152 -4.73 9.39 -23.59
C PRO A 152 -5.02 10.67 -24.38
N ASN A 153 -6.22 11.25 -24.24
CA ASN A 153 -6.63 12.45 -24.95
C ASN A 153 -6.68 13.70 -24.06
N ASP A 154 -6.35 13.57 -22.78
CA ASP A 154 -6.36 14.70 -21.86
C ASP A 154 -5.15 15.59 -22.09
N LYS A 155 -5.37 16.92 -21.98
CA LYS A 155 -4.29 17.88 -22.11
C LYS A 155 -3.56 18.01 -20.77
N VAL A 156 -2.23 17.82 -20.80
CA VAL A 156 -1.36 18.11 -19.68
C VAL A 156 -0.59 19.40 -19.93
N THR A 157 -0.37 20.18 -18.88
CA THR A 157 0.20 21.53 -19.00
C THR A 157 1.73 21.50 -19.13
N ILE A 158 2.37 20.54 -18.48
CA ILE A 158 3.83 20.36 -18.46
C ILE A 158 4.12 18.87 -18.54
N SER A 159 5.05 18.46 -19.38
CA SER A 159 5.55 17.08 -19.43
C SER A 159 7.05 17.03 -19.19
N VAL A 160 7.47 16.04 -18.38
CA VAL A 160 8.88 15.63 -18.30
C VAL A 160 9.03 14.40 -19.17
N SER A 161 9.88 14.47 -20.18
CA SER A 161 10.08 13.35 -21.11
C SER A 161 11.29 12.54 -20.70
N VAL A 162 11.12 11.20 -20.61
CA VAL A 162 12.24 10.27 -20.60
C VAL A 162 12.63 10.03 -22.06
N VAL A 163 13.86 10.35 -22.41
CA VAL A 163 14.37 10.15 -23.77
C VAL A 163 15.04 8.80 -23.85
N LEU A 164 14.56 7.94 -24.72
CA LEU A 164 15.21 6.68 -25.06
C LEU A 164 16.04 6.84 -26.34
N PRO A 165 17.25 6.26 -26.42
CA PRO A 165 17.98 6.18 -27.67
C PRO A 165 17.13 5.50 -28.77
N PRO A 166 17.27 5.92 -30.05
CA PRO A 166 16.43 5.41 -31.14
C PRO A 166 16.46 3.88 -31.32
N ASP A 167 17.60 3.26 -31.07
CA ASP A 167 17.79 1.81 -31.10
C ASP A 167 17.03 1.09 -29.98
N VAL A 168 17.00 1.67 -28.78
CA VAL A 168 16.21 1.15 -27.64
C VAL A 168 14.73 1.32 -27.91
N TYR A 169 14.31 2.47 -28.42
CA TYR A 169 12.90 2.75 -28.73
C TYR A 169 12.35 1.81 -29.80
N SER A 170 13.14 1.55 -30.84
CA SER A 170 12.75 0.64 -31.94
C SER A 170 12.65 -0.82 -31.52
N ALA A 171 13.25 -1.20 -30.40
CA ALA A 171 13.19 -2.55 -29.84
C ALA A 171 11.98 -2.77 -28.89
N LEU A 172 11.23 -1.71 -28.56
CA LEU A 172 10.05 -1.84 -27.70
C LEU A 172 8.90 -2.50 -28.47
N PRO A 173 8.11 -3.36 -27.80
CA PRO A 173 6.92 -3.92 -28.41
C PRO A 173 5.92 -2.80 -28.73
N GLU A 174 5.25 -2.94 -29.90
CA GLU A 174 4.17 -2.03 -30.27
C GLU A 174 3.11 -1.95 -29.18
N PRO A 175 2.56 -0.76 -28.86
CA PRO A 175 1.47 -0.64 -27.90
C PRO A 175 0.28 -1.48 -28.37
N LYS A 176 -0.23 -2.33 -27.51
CA LYS A 176 -1.48 -3.05 -27.80
C LYS A 176 -2.61 -2.03 -27.97
N LYS A 177 -3.23 -2.02 -29.14
CA LYS A 177 -4.42 -1.22 -29.46
C LYS A 177 -5.63 -1.69 -28.67
#